data_881b0627d0e21eaf101659b6b389a9f1
#
_entry.id   881b0627d0e21eaf101659b6b389a9f1
#
_cell.length_a   1.000
_cell.length_b   1.000
_cell.length_c   1.000
_cell.angle_alpha   90.00
_cell.angle_beta   90.00
_cell.angle_gamma   90.00
#
_symmetry.space_group_name_H-M   'P 1'
#
loop_
_entity.id
_entity.type
_entity.pdbx_description
1 polymer ?
#
loop_
_entity_poly.entity_id
_entity_poly.type
_entity_poly.pdbx_seq_one_letter_code
_entity_poly.pdbx_strand_id
1 'polypeptide(L)'
;SGGFIFDVRSGQFILHDIYANAGYHDLLADKLYVAVVDSGNKIKIFGDGSSKTYTWKSKKFTMPQIMGFSCAQLEAEAYPMTLKVYADGALVHTQTVQNRDPFRLPSKVGRDWEMQIEGSNEVFALSVANSMSELAGV
;
A
#
# COMPACT_ATOMS: atom_id res chain seq x y z
N SER A 1 11.72 -14.58 -8.40
CA SER A 1 10.78 -15.63 -7.94
C SER A 1 10.12 -15.16 -6.66
N GLY A 2 8.86 -15.45 -6.52
CA GLY A 2 8.04 -15.08 -5.38
C GLY A 2 6.86 -16.04 -5.28
N GLY A 3 5.98 -15.78 -4.36
CA GLY A 3 4.75 -16.52 -4.16
C GLY A 3 3.53 -15.62 -4.20
N PHE A 4 2.39 -16.21 -4.06
CA PHE A 4 1.14 -15.49 -3.88
C PHE A 4 0.31 -16.15 -2.76
N ILE A 5 -0.48 -15.33 -2.09
CA ILE A 5 -1.51 -15.77 -1.17
C ILE A 5 -2.84 -15.48 -1.81
N PHE A 6 -3.70 -16.49 -1.85
CA PHE A 6 -5.04 -16.36 -2.39
C PHE A 6 -6.07 -16.61 -1.27
N ASP A 7 -6.89 -15.60 -1.01
CA ASP A 7 -8.02 -15.74 -0.09
C ASP A 7 -9.22 -16.30 -0.84
N VAL A 8 -9.56 -17.55 -0.55
CA VAL A 8 -10.67 -18.27 -1.20
C VAL A 8 -12.05 -17.69 -0.86
N ARG A 9 -12.16 -16.87 0.19
CA ARG A 9 -13.43 -16.26 0.60
C ARG A 9 -13.70 -14.95 -0.14
N SER A 10 -12.70 -14.08 -0.20
CA SER A 10 -12.82 -12.77 -0.86
C SER A 10 -12.45 -12.80 -2.34
N GLY A 11 -11.76 -13.84 -2.81
CA GLY A 11 -11.23 -13.93 -4.17
C GLY A 11 -10.02 -13.01 -4.41
N GLN A 12 -9.49 -12.39 -3.37
CA GLN A 12 -8.33 -11.51 -3.48
C GLN A 12 -7.03 -12.30 -3.45
N PHE A 13 -6.01 -11.77 -4.09
CA PHE A 13 -4.67 -12.35 -4.02
C PHE A 13 -3.63 -11.26 -3.77
N ILE A 14 -2.55 -11.64 -3.09
CA ILE A 14 -1.42 -10.79 -2.75
C ILE A 14 -0.15 -11.47 -3.24
N LEU A 15 0.70 -10.72 -3.92
CA LEU A 15 2.04 -11.18 -4.28
C LEU A 15 3.01 -10.92 -3.12
N HIS A 16 3.92 -11.85 -2.89
CA HIS A 16 4.96 -11.69 -1.87
C HIS A 16 6.31 -12.23 -2.37
N ASP A 17 7.37 -11.85 -1.69
CA ASP A 17 8.76 -12.19 -2.03
C ASP A 17 9.24 -13.54 -1.47
N ILE A 18 8.42 -14.21 -0.68
CA ILE A 18 8.77 -15.49 -0.07
C ILE A 18 8.53 -16.60 -1.10
N TYR A 19 9.57 -17.36 -1.37
CA TYR A 19 9.50 -18.60 -2.13
C TYR A 19 9.74 -19.76 -1.18
N ALA A 20 8.71 -20.55 -0.91
CA ALA A 20 8.78 -21.70 -0.03
C ALA A 20 8.93 -22.99 -0.84
N ASN A 21 9.89 -23.83 -0.50
CA ASN A 21 10.08 -25.15 -1.10
C ASN A 21 9.12 -26.20 -0.48
N ALA A 22 8.72 -25.99 0.75
CA ALA A 22 7.77 -26.83 1.48
C ALA A 22 7.04 -26.02 2.55
N GLY A 23 5.89 -26.49 2.96
CA GLY A 23 5.10 -25.91 4.05
C GLY A 23 4.50 -26.99 4.93
N TYR A 24 4.34 -26.69 6.22
CA TYR A 24 3.65 -27.51 7.20
C TYR A 24 2.77 -26.63 8.07
N HIS A 25 1.48 -26.97 8.16
CA HIS A 25 0.55 -26.30 9.04
C HIS A 25 0.39 -27.10 10.33
N ASP A 26 0.81 -26.48 11.44
CA ASP A 26 0.58 -27.00 12.79
C ASP A 26 -0.82 -26.63 13.23
N LEU A 27 -1.73 -27.58 13.21
CA LEU A 27 -3.15 -27.38 13.57
C LEU A 27 -3.35 -27.06 15.05
N LEU A 28 -2.42 -27.47 15.93
CA LEU A 28 -2.54 -27.21 17.37
C LEU A 28 -2.13 -25.79 17.73
N ALA A 29 -1.06 -25.31 17.10
CA ALA A 29 -0.54 -23.95 17.32
C ALA A 29 -1.14 -22.94 16.35
N ASP A 30 -1.91 -23.39 15.34
CA ASP A 30 -2.43 -22.59 14.22
C ASP A 30 -1.32 -21.76 13.53
N LYS A 31 -0.21 -22.43 13.24
CA LYS A 31 0.97 -21.80 12.63
C LYS A 31 1.38 -22.49 11.34
N LEU A 32 1.65 -21.71 10.31
CA LEU A 32 2.21 -22.20 9.05
C LEU A 32 3.72 -22.07 9.08
N TYR A 33 4.42 -23.20 9.05
CA TYR A 33 5.87 -23.26 8.88
C TYR A 33 6.21 -23.39 7.40
N VAL A 34 7.20 -22.63 6.95
CA VAL A 34 7.67 -22.64 5.56
C VAL A 34 9.16 -22.85 5.48
N ALA A 35 9.58 -23.75 4.62
CA ALA A 35 10.99 -24.00 4.32
C ALA A 35 11.42 -23.06 3.19
N VAL A 36 12.36 -22.16 3.48
CA VAL A 36 12.86 -21.15 2.55
C VAL A 36 14.37 -21.25 2.39
N VAL A 37 14.86 -20.90 1.22
CA VAL A 37 16.29 -20.72 0.96
C VAL A 37 16.60 -19.23 1.03
N ASP A 38 17.10 -18.81 2.18
CA ASP A 38 17.47 -17.43 2.45
C ASP A 38 18.77 -17.46 3.26
N SER A 39 19.90 -17.18 2.60
CA SER A 39 21.23 -17.33 3.20
C SER A 39 21.47 -18.71 3.84
N GLY A 40 20.97 -19.78 3.18
CA GLY A 40 20.91 -21.15 3.65
C GLY A 40 19.48 -21.66 3.82
N ASN A 41 19.33 -22.96 4.11
CA ASN A 41 18.02 -23.56 4.35
C ASN A 41 17.51 -23.16 5.74
N LYS A 42 16.34 -22.53 5.80
CA LYS A 42 15.71 -22.09 7.06
C LYS A 42 14.25 -22.51 7.09
N ILE A 43 13.76 -22.80 8.30
CA ILE A 43 12.34 -22.94 8.58
C ILE A 43 11.88 -21.66 9.26
N LYS A 44 10.89 -21.00 8.68
CA LYS A 44 10.29 -19.77 9.21
C LYS A 44 8.81 -19.98 9.49
N ILE A 45 8.27 -19.26 10.45
CA ILE A 45 6.83 -19.19 10.69
C ILE A 45 6.28 -18.11 9.76
N PHE A 46 5.28 -18.46 8.96
CA PHE A 46 4.63 -17.51 8.08
C PHE A 46 3.78 -16.53 8.89
N GLY A 47 3.92 -15.24 8.61
CA GLY A 47 3.18 -14.20 9.32
C GLY A 47 3.71 -13.85 10.73
N ASP A 48 4.84 -14.45 11.15
CA ASP A 48 5.49 -14.11 12.41
C ASP A 48 6.66 -13.14 12.16
N GLY A 49 6.88 -12.20 13.10
CA GLY A 49 7.93 -11.17 13.02
C GLY A 49 7.39 -9.77 12.73
N SER A 50 8.30 -8.87 12.35
CA SER A 50 7.96 -7.48 12.02
C SER A 50 7.19 -7.40 10.70
N SER A 51 6.20 -6.51 10.64
CA SER A 51 5.47 -6.21 9.41
C SER A 51 6.43 -5.77 8.30
N LYS A 52 6.29 -6.38 7.12
CA LYS A 52 7.05 -6.00 5.94
C LYS A 52 6.50 -4.73 5.32
N THR A 53 7.39 -3.95 4.70
CA THR A 53 6.97 -2.83 3.85
C THR A 53 6.27 -3.38 2.61
N TYR A 54 5.12 -2.80 2.32
CA TYR A 54 4.38 -3.07 1.10
C TYR A 54 4.34 -1.81 0.21
N THR A 55 4.08 -2.03 -1.06
CA THR A 55 3.77 -0.99 -2.02
C THR A 55 2.42 -1.30 -2.62
N TRP A 56 1.49 -0.37 -2.47
CA TRP A 56 0.19 -0.42 -3.14
C TRP A 56 0.08 0.74 -4.12
N LYS A 57 -0.36 0.48 -5.34
CA LYS A 57 -0.62 1.50 -6.35
C LYS A 57 -2.06 1.39 -6.83
N SER A 58 -2.76 2.53 -6.87
CA SER A 58 -4.14 2.59 -7.34
C SER A 58 -4.24 2.24 -8.83
N LYS A 59 -5.46 1.96 -9.27
CA LYS A 59 -5.77 2.05 -10.69
C LYS A 59 -5.55 3.48 -11.21
N LYS A 60 -5.46 3.61 -12.52
CA LYS A 60 -5.47 4.90 -13.20
C LYS A 60 -6.89 5.47 -13.18
N PHE A 61 -7.03 6.69 -12.67
CA PHE A 61 -8.25 7.48 -12.69
C PHE A 61 -8.16 8.50 -13.82
N THR A 62 -8.92 8.31 -14.88
CA THR A 62 -8.97 9.25 -15.99
C THR A 62 -10.09 10.26 -15.76
N MET A 63 -9.73 11.53 -15.61
CA MET A 63 -10.67 12.63 -15.38
C MET A 63 -11.31 13.07 -16.69
N PRO A 64 -12.57 13.54 -16.66
CA PRO A 64 -13.27 14.03 -17.86
C PRO A 64 -12.55 15.20 -18.53
N GLN A 65 -11.85 16.02 -17.74
CA GLN A 65 -11.05 17.16 -18.18
C GLN A 65 -9.74 17.25 -17.39
N ILE A 66 -8.81 18.02 -17.90
CA ILE A 66 -7.54 18.28 -17.19
C ILE A 66 -7.87 19.03 -15.89
N MET A 67 -7.42 18.47 -14.77
CA MET A 67 -7.62 19.04 -13.44
C MET A 67 -6.44 18.74 -12.53
N GLY A 68 -6.36 19.39 -11.38
CA GLY A 68 -5.35 19.14 -10.36
C GLY A 68 -5.98 18.91 -8.99
N PHE A 69 -5.28 18.21 -8.11
CA PHE A 69 -5.62 18.08 -6.70
C PHE A 69 -4.71 19.01 -5.89
N SER A 70 -5.29 19.75 -4.95
CA SER A 70 -4.58 20.73 -4.12
C SER A 70 -4.18 20.18 -2.76
N CYS A 71 -4.84 19.13 -2.30
CA CYS A 71 -4.62 18.54 -0.98
C CYS A 71 -4.93 17.05 -0.95
N ALA A 72 -4.36 16.38 0.04
CA ALA A 72 -4.59 14.98 0.33
C ALA A 72 -4.64 14.73 1.83
N GLN A 73 -5.24 13.62 2.22
CA GLN A 73 -5.26 13.08 3.58
C GLN A 73 -5.10 11.58 3.51
N LEU A 74 -4.22 11.03 4.34
CA LEU A 74 -4.00 9.60 4.46
C LEU A 74 -4.32 9.17 5.89
N GLU A 75 -5.27 8.25 6.03
CA GLU A 75 -5.61 7.63 7.31
C GLU A 75 -5.01 6.25 7.38
N ALA A 76 -4.16 6.04 8.38
CA ALA A 76 -3.49 4.77 8.63
C ALA A 76 -3.51 4.43 10.13
N GLU A 77 -3.34 3.15 10.43
CA GLU A 77 -3.22 2.65 11.80
C GLU A 77 -2.04 3.30 12.54
N ALA A 78 -0.91 3.42 11.87
CA ALA A 78 0.29 4.08 12.39
C ALA A 78 1.10 4.75 11.26
N TYR A 79 2.01 5.63 11.65
CA TYR A 79 2.87 6.41 10.78
C TYR A 79 4.36 6.18 11.13
N PRO A 80 5.33 6.52 10.26
CA PRO A 80 5.15 7.23 8.98
C PRO A 80 4.70 6.30 7.84
N MET A 81 4.04 6.92 6.85
CA MET A 81 3.69 6.30 5.57
C MET A 81 4.20 7.18 4.42
N THR A 82 4.47 6.61 3.28
CA THR A 82 4.88 7.38 2.10
C THR A 82 3.77 7.38 1.06
N LEU A 83 3.35 8.57 0.64
CA LEU A 83 2.43 8.78 -0.48
C LEU A 83 3.21 9.30 -1.69
N LYS A 84 3.00 8.68 -2.85
CA LYS A 84 3.47 9.16 -4.16
C LYS A 84 2.27 9.44 -5.05
N VAL A 85 2.27 10.57 -5.70
CA VAL A 85 1.20 11.02 -6.61
C VAL A 85 1.76 11.11 -8.02
N TYR A 86 1.05 10.52 -8.97
CA TYR A 86 1.40 10.53 -10.38
C TYR A 86 0.32 11.25 -11.17
N ALA A 87 0.73 12.09 -12.13
CA ALA A 87 -0.15 12.70 -13.12
C ALA A 87 0.38 12.40 -14.52
N ASP A 88 -0.49 11.90 -15.41
CA ASP A 88 -0.16 11.52 -16.79
C ASP A 88 1.07 10.58 -16.89
N GLY A 89 1.19 9.66 -15.91
CA GLY A 89 2.28 8.68 -15.82
C GLY A 89 3.59 9.21 -15.20
N ALA A 90 3.69 10.51 -14.91
CA ALA A 90 4.88 11.11 -14.28
C ALA A 90 4.69 11.26 -12.77
N LEU A 91 5.72 10.95 -11.97
CA LEU A 91 5.74 11.24 -10.54
C LEU A 91 5.76 12.75 -10.33
N VAL A 92 4.73 13.30 -9.68
CA VAL A 92 4.59 14.75 -9.45
C VAL A 92 4.82 15.15 -8.00
N HIS A 93 4.63 14.21 -7.06
CA HIS A 93 4.83 14.47 -5.64
C HIS A 93 5.18 13.21 -4.87
N THR A 94 6.04 13.37 -3.85
CA THR A 94 6.30 12.35 -2.83
C THR A 94 6.20 13.02 -1.47
N GLN A 95 5.37 12.47 -0.60
CA GLN A 95 5.13 12.97 0.76
C GLN A 95 5.34 11.86 1.78
N THR A 96 6.19 12.12 2.78
CA THR A 96 6.20 11.32 4.01
C THR A 96 5.10 11.85 4.92
N VAL A 97 4.07 11.05 5.14
CA VAL A 97 2.92 11.38 5.99
C VAL A 97 3.24 10.96 7.41
N GLN A 98 3.22 11.89 8.35
CA GLN A 98 3.60 11.67 9.76
C GLN A 98 2.39 11.53 10.69
N ASN A 99 1.20 11.95 10.25
CA ASN A 99 -0.03 11.94 11.02
C ASN A 99 -1.23 11.95 10.07
N ARG A 100 -2.43 11.97 10.64
CA ARG A 100 -3.69 11.99 9.90
C ARG A 100 -4.05 13.36 9.31
N ASP A 101 -3.31 14.42 9.60
CA ASP A 101 -3.68 15.77 9.17
C ASP A 101 -3.65 15.91 7.63
N PRO A 102 -4.59 16.64 7.05
CA PRO A 102 -4.56 16.97 5.63
C PRO A 102 -3.31 17.79 5.27
N PHE A 103 -2.73 17.54 4.12
CA PHE A 103 -1.57 18.26 3.63
C PHE A 103 -1.78 18.74 2.19
N ARG A 104 -0.99 19.76 1.79
CA ARG A 104 -1.05 20.35 0.46
C ARG A 104 -0.27 19.53 -0.55
N LEU A 105 -0.82 19.41 -1.74
CA LEU A 105 -0.14 18.89 -2.92
C LEU A 105 0.38 20.05 -3.77
N PRO A 106 1.48 19.85 -4.55
CA PRO A 106 1.96 20.87 -5.48
C PRO A 106 0.93 21.12 -6.58
N SER A 107 0.91 22.34 -7.08
CA SER A 107 0.01 22.77 -8.15
C SER A 107 0.40 22.11 -9.47
N LYS A 108 -0.10 20.91 -9.70
CA LYS A 108 0.06 20.15 -10.94
C LYS A 108 -1.32 19.82 -11.50
N VAL A 109 -1.39 19.77 -12.82
CA VAL A 109 -2.60 19.40 -13.56
C VAL A 109 -2.30 18.21 -14.45
N GLY A 110 -3.29 17.38 -14.65
CA GLY A 110 -3.21 16.19 -15.48
C GLY A 110 -4.60 15.62 -15.73
N ARG A 111 -4.66 14.66 -16.63
CA ARG A 111 -5.90 13.95 -16.91
C ARG A 111 -5.95 12.58 -16.24
N ASP A 112 -4.80 11.90 -16.21
CA ASP A 112 -4.68 10.55 -15.65
C ASP A 112 -3.94 10.62 -14.31
N TRP A 113 -4.60 10.18 -13.24
CA TRP A 113 -4.07 10.22 -11.89
C TRP A 113 -3.91 8.82 -11.31
N GLU A 114 -2.79 8.60 -10.63
CA GLU A 114 -2.53 7.37 -9.87
C GLU A 114 -1.88 7.75 -8.53
N MET A 115 -2.22 7.01 -7.49
CA MET A 115 -1.64 7.17 -6.16
C MET A 115 -0.93 5.89 -5.75
N GLN A 116 0.22 6.03 -5.10
CA GLN A 116 0.98 4.90 -4.58
C GLN A 116 1.28 5.14 -3.11
N ILE A 117 1.05 4.12 -2.29
CA ILE A 117 1.31 4.13 -0.85
C ILE A 117 2.37 3.09 -0.56
N GLU A 118 3.36 3.47 0.27
CA GLU A 118 4.42 2.59 0.75
C GLU A 118 4.48 2.66 2.27
N GLY A 119 4.52 1.53 2.92
CA GLY A 119 4.59 1.45 4.38
C GLY A 119 4.42 0.03 4.90
N SER A 120 4.34 -0.11 6.22
CA SER A 120 4.18 -1.39 6.91
C SER A 120 2.89 -1.47 7.73
N ASN A 121 2.13 -0.38 7.81
CA ASN A 121 0.92 -0.28 8.63
C ASN A 121 -0.33 -0.30 7.75
N GLU A 122 -1.46 -0.68 8.33
CA GLU A 122 -2.74 -0.69 7.62
C GLU A 122 -3.18 0.72 7.26
N VAL A 123 -3.69 0.89 6.04
CA VAL A 123 -4.27 2.15 5.53
C VAL A 123 -5.77 1.98 5.40
N PHE A 124 -6.52 2.86 6.04
CA PHE A 124 -7.98 2.84 6.03
C PHE A 124 -8.55 3.66 4.88
N ALA A 125 -7.98 4.84 4.62
CA ALA A 125 -8.44 5.73 3.57
C ALA A 125 -7.33 6.61 3.00
N LEU A 126 -7.44 6.93 1.72
CA LEU A 126 -6.71 7.99 1.05
C LEU A 126 -7.71 8.89 0.34
N SER A 127 -7.75 10.14 0.73
CA SER A 127 -8.61 11.16 0.15
C SER A 127 -7.78 12.22 -0.55
N VAL A 128 -8.22 12.65 -1.72
CA VAL A 128 -7.64 13.77 -2.48
C VAL A 128 -8.75 14.74 -2.85
N ALA A 129 -8.47 16.03 -2.77
CA ALA A 129 -9.46 17.07 -3.03
C ALA A 129 -8.84 18.33 -3.64
N ASN A 130 -9.72 19.22 -4.13
CA ASN A 130 -9.32 20.51 -4.68
C ASN A 130 -9.15 21.58 -3.60
N SER A 131 -9.73 21.35 -2.42
CA SER A 131 -9.63 22.28 -1.29
C SER A 131 -9.59 21.53 0.04
N MET A 132 -9.01 22.17 1.07
CA MET A 132 -8.99 21.63 2.43
C MET A 132 -10.41 21.51 3.03
N SER A 133 -11.33 22.38 2.62
CA SER A 133 -12.72 22.34 3.09
C SER A 133 -13.49 21.12 2.57
N GLU A 134 -13.14 20.60 1.40
CA GLU A 134 -13.71 19.35 0.88
C GLU A 134 -13.28 18.15 1.73
N LEU A 135 -12.01 18.11 2.18
CA LEU A 135 -11.53 17.05 3.08
C LEU A 135 -12.12 17.13 4.49
N ALA A 136 -12.44 18.35 4.96
CA ALA A 136 -13.01 18.54 6.30
C ALA A 136 -14.50 18.14 6.38
N GLY A 137 -15.17 17.93 5.26
CA GLY A 137 -16.56 17.51 5.17
C GLY A 137 -16.76 16.00 5.01
N VAL A 138 -15.70 15.24 5.09
CA VAL A 138 -15.71 13.77 4.97
C VAL A 138 -15.70 13.11 6.34
#